data_3440aaa406bcc2cdb6f86b770679df60
#
_entry.id   3440aaa406bcc2cdb6f86b770679df60
#
_cell.length_a   1.000
_cell.length_b   1.000
_cell.length_c   1.000
_cell.angle_alpha   90.00
_cell.angle_beta   90.00
_cell.angle_gamma   90.00
#
_symmetry.space_group_name_H-M   'P 1'
#
loop_
_entity.id
_entity.type
_entity.pdbx_description
1 polymer ?
#
loop_
_entity_poly.entity_id
_entity_poly.type
_entity_poly.pdbx_seq_one_letter_code
_entity_poly.pdbx_strand_id
1 'polypeptide(L)'
;MGRDAFKPKHASSVSISEVIDTGVNSNLLRTVGCSRVRADCFYKGVFIMNYIGIDIGSTCAKTVVLNEKKEIIQEFVQPTGWSSVDTAEEILQKLKLAGINLSDDPSCCVATGYGRISVPYADKAVTEITCHALGAVHLFHQPDLTVIDIGGQDTKIIQIEQGFVKDFIMNDKCAAGTGRFLEVMANTLSLRPNEMFELARLGSDTTISSMCTVFAESEVIGLIGKGEPKENIAYAVVDSTIRKVAAQVSRMNGEMSTFCLTGGLCECEYIREALSKKLGKEVISSPDARYAGAIGAALSAMKIR
;
A
#
# COMPACT_ATOMS: atom_id res chain seq x y z
N MET A 1 4.47 -13.86 -61.28
CA MET A 1 5.66 -14.48 -60.67
C MET A 1 5.56 -14.17 -59.19
N GLY A 2 5.01 -14.98 -58.44
CA GLY A 2 5.34 -16.10 -57.66
C GLY A 2 5.32 -15.61 -56.19
N ARG A 3 4.13 -15.61 -55.50
CA ARG A 3 4.04 -15.41 -54.03
C ARG A 3 3.92 -16.79 -53.38
N ASP A 4 4.98 -17.27 -52.78
CA ASP A 4 4.94 -18.47 -51.95
C ASP A 4 4.47 -18.12 -50.54
N ALA A 5 3.29 -18.63 -50.18
CA ALA A 5 2.69 -18.54 -48.87
C ALA A 5 3.26 -19.63 -47.98
N PHE A 6 3.89 -19.23 -46.89
CA PHE A 6 4.34 -20.11 -45.80
C PHE A 6 3.11 -20.63 -45.04
N LYS A 7 2.80 -21.93 -45.13
CA LYS A 7 1.82 -22.64 -44.29
C LYS A 7 2.52 -23.11 -43.00
N PRO A 8 1.94 -22.85 -41.80
CA PRO A 8 2.47 -23.45 -40.56
C PRO A 8 2.13 -24.92 -40.50
N LYS A 9 3.10 -25.76 -40.13
CA LYS A 9 2.96 -27.22 -39.88
C LYS A 9 2.08 -27.42 -38.64
N HIS A 10 1.13 -28.35 -38.76
CA HIS A 10 0.26 -28.84 -37.69
C HIS A 10 1.08 -29.30 -36.47
N ALA A 11 0.76 -28.73 -35.30
CA ALA A 11 1.15 -29.31 -34.03
C ALA A 11 0.22 -30.51 -33.75
N SER A 12 0.79 -31.69 -33.60
CA SER A 12 0.06 -32.89 -33.20
C SER A 12 -0.42 -32.76 -31.77
N SER A 13 -1.74 -32.88 -31.58
CA SER A 13 -2.37 -32.96 -30.26
C SER A 13 -2.06 -34.30 -29.62
N VAL A 14 -1.33 -34.28 -28.51
CA VAL A 14 -1.12 -35.46 -27.65
C VAL A 14 -2.37 -35.67 -26.80
N SER A 15 -2.91 -36.90 -26.72
CA SER A 15 -4.13 -37.19 -25.98
C SER A 15 -3.88 -37.33 -24.47
N ILE A 16 -4.90 -37.00 -23.67
CA ILE A 16 -4.85 -37.01 -22.19
C ILE A 16 -4.48 -38.40 -21.62
N SER A 17 -4.70 -39.49 -22.38
CA SER A 17 -4.38 -40.85 -21.98
C SER A 17 -2.87 -41.15 -21.91
N GLU A 18 -2.01 -40.39 -22.60
CA GLU A 18 -0.56 -40.60 -22.58
C GLU A 18 0.13 -39.94 -21.39
N VAL A 19 -0.53 -38.99 -20.69
CA VAL A 19 0.03 -38.25 -19.57
C VAL A 19 -0.12 -39.01 -18.24
N ILE A 20 -1.04 -39.96 -18.15
CA ILE A 20 -1.33 -40.72 -16.93
C ILE A 20 -0.23 -41.73 -16.59
N ASP A 21 0.59 -42.12 -17.56
CA ASP A 21 1.59 -43.19 -17.41
C ASP A 21 2.94 -42.72 -16.84
N THR A 22 3.12 -41.40 -16.55
CA THR A 22 4.36 -40.84 -16.04
C THR A 22 4.45 -40.70 -14.52
N GLY A 23 3.55 -41.31 -13.75
CA GLY A 23 3.71 -41.49 -12.28
C GLY A 23 3.65 -40.24 -11.41
N VAL A 24 2.97 -39.19 -11.87
CA VAL A 24 2.79 -37.97 -11.04
C VAL A 24 1.76 -38.22 -9.93
N ASN A 25 2.21 -38.17 -8.68
CA ASN A 25 1.41 -38.47 -7.51
C ASN A 25 0.33 -37.38 -7.30
N SER A 26 -0.95 -37.74 -7.50
CA SER A 26 -2.14 -36.89 -7.34
C SER A 26 -2.28 -36.29 -5.91
N ASN A 27 -1.55 -36.80 -4.94
CA ASN A 27 -1.54 -36.25 -3.57
C ASN A 27 -0.76 -34.93 -3.43
N LEU A 28 0.12 -34.58 -4.39
CA LEU A 28 0.84 -33.30 -4.37
C LEU A 28 -0.09 -32.09 -4.64
N LEU A 29 -1.18 -32.32 -5.38
CA LEU A 29 -2.16 -31.29 -5.73
C LEU A 29 -3.06 -30.85 -4.55
N ARG A 30 -3.20 -31.71 -3.54
CA ARG A 30 -4.01 -31.41 -2.36
C ARG A 30 -3.28 -30.63 -1.26
N THR A 31 -1.96 -30.54 -1.34
CA THR A 31 -1.13 -29.84 -0.33
C THR A 31 -0.95 -28.35 -0.62
N VAL A 32 -1.25 -27.90 -1.84
CA VAL A 32 -1.27 -26.47 -2.17
C VAL A 32 -2.69 -25.96 -1.91
N GLY A 33 -2.95 -25.34 -0.80
CA GLY A 33 -4.26 -24.85 -0.36
C GLY A 33 -4.84 -23.71 -1.24
N CYS A 34 -4.39 -23.60 -2.50
CA CYS A 34 -4.92 -22.71 -3.52
C CYS A 34 -5.89 -23.47 -4.42
N SER A 35 -7.18 -23.12 -4.36
CA SER A 35 -8.26 -23.77 -5.12
C SER A 35 -8.18 -23.58 -6.65
N ARG A 36 -7.16 -22.86 -7.16
CA ARG A 36 -7.07 -22.43 -8.56
C ARG A 36 -5.92 -23.01 -9.37
N VAL A 37 -5.23 -24.04 -8.86
CA VAL A 37 -4.20 -24.74 -9.65
C VAL A 37 -4.87 -25.69 -10.64
N ARG A 38 -4.85 -25.36 -11.93
CA ARG A 38 -5.32 -26.28 -12.99
C ARG A 38 -4.22 -27.22 -13.45
N ALA A 39 -4.61 -28.44 -13.81
CA ALA A 39 -3.71 -29.51 -14.28
C ALA A 39 -2.90 -29.12 -15.54
N ASP A 40 -3.38 -28.16 -16.33
CA ASP A 40 -2.78 -27.76 -17.61
C ASP A 40 -1.47 -26.98 -17.46
N CYS A 41 -1.15 -26.46 -16.24
CA CYS A 41 0.10 -25.76 -15.94
C CYS A 41 1.31 -26.70 -15.77
N PHE A 42 1.10 -28.02 -15.69
CA PHE A 42 2.17 -29.01 -15.54
C PHE A 42 3.08 -29.17 -16.77
N TYR A 43 2.66 -28.63 -17.93
CA TYR A 43 3.32 -28.95 -19.20
C TYR A 43 4.65 -28.23 -19.46
N LYS A 44 5.05 -27.22 -18.66
CA LYS A 44 6.31 -26.47 -18.84
C LYS A 44 7.36 -26.63 -17.74
N GLY A 45 7.12 -27.48 -16.75
CA GLY A 45 8.15 -27.82 -15.74
C GLY A 45 8.59 -26.69 -14.78
N VAL A 46 8.02 -25.48 -14.89
CA VAL A 46 8.28 -24.36 -13.96
C VAL A 46 6.92 -23.78 -13.56
N PHE A 47 6.49 -24.09 -12.35
CA PHE A 47 5.34 -23.44 -11.73
C PHE A 47 5.78 -22.05 -11.25
N ILE A 48 5.38 -21.01 -11.92
CA ILE A 48 5.55 -19.64 -11.41
C ILE A 48 4.25 -19.30 -10.68
N MET A 49 4.29 -19.28 -9.35
CA MET A 49 3.18 -18.87 -8.51
C MET A 49 3.18 -17.35 -8.36
N ASN A 50 2.06 -16.69 -8.63
CA ASN A 50 1.86 -15.27 -8.40
C ASN A 50 1.21 -15.05 -7.03
N TYR A 51 1.85 -14.26 -6.17
CA TYR A 51 1.32 -13.88 -4.87
C TYR A 51 0.84 -12.44 -4.94
N ILE A 52 -0.47 -12.25 -4.91
CA ILE A 52 -1.12 -10.98 -5.18
C ILE A 52 -1.59 -10.38 -3.87
N GLY A 53 -1.16 -9.17 -3.58
CA GLY A 53 -1.62 -8.36 -2.47
C GLY A 53 -2.40 -7.14 -2.98
N ILE A 54 -3.62 -6.98 -2.49
CA ILE A 54 -4.50 -5.86 -2.85
C ILE A 54 -4.85 -5.09 -1.59
N ASP A 55 -4.44 -3.84 -1.52
CA ASP A 55 -4.77 -2.91 -0.45
C ASP A 55 -5.73 -1.85 -0.99
N ILE A 56 -7.02 -2.01 -0.72
CA ILE A 56 -8.05 -1.02 -1.06
C ILE A 56 -8.24 -0.08 0.12
N GLY A 57 -7.48 1.01 0.11
CA GLY A 57 -7.65 2.10 1.07
C GLY A 57 -8.83 3.02 0.73
N SER A 58 -9.09 4.00 1.59
CA SER A 58 -10.20 4.97 1.41
C SER A 58 -10.01 5.93 0.24
N THR A 59 -8.76 6.20 -0.15
CA THR A 59 -8.42 7.18 -1.21
C THR A 59 -7.79 6.50 -2.43
N CYS A 60 -6.89 5.55 -2.20
CA CYS A 60 -6.17 4.83 -3.26
C CYS A 60 -6.16 3.34 -2.99
N ALA A 61 -6.28 2.55 -4.05
CA ALA A 61 -6.01 1.12 -4.06
C ALA A 61 -4.61 0.86 -4.61
N LYS A 62 -3.87 -0.03 -3.96
CA LYS A 62 -2.52 -0.46 -4.34
C LYS A 62 -2.53 -1.95 -4.54
N THR A 63 -1.88 -2.39 -5.59
CA THR A 63 -1.74 -3.81 -5.92
C THR A 63 -0.28 -4.12 -6.12
N VAL A 64 0.16 -5.23 -5.54
CA VAL A 64 1.52 -5.76 -5.69
C VAL A 64 1.42 -7.24 -6.02
N VAL A 65 2.24 -7.69 -6.96
CA VAL A 65 2.42 -9.10 -7.27
C VAL A 65 3.86 -9.48 -6.97
N LEU A 66 4.04 -10.48 -6.13
CA LEU A 66 5.34 -11.05 -5.79
C LEU A 66 5.53 -12.41 -6.48
N ASN A 67 6.77 -12.70 -6.86
CA ASN A 67 7.19 -14.04 -7.23
C ASN A 67 7.57 -14.88 -5.99
N GLU A 68 7.97 -16.14 -6.20
CA GLU A 68 8.40 -17.05 -5.13
C GLU A 68 9.63 -16.55 -4.35
N LYS A 69 10.45 -15.68 -4.94
CA LYS A 69 11.60 -15.05 -4.30
C LYS A 69 11.25 -13.78 -3.52
N LYS A 70 9.97 -13.44 -3.45
CA LYS A 70 9.44 -12.19 -2.84
C LYS A 70 9.88 -10.92 -3.58
N GLU A 71 10.24 -11.02 -4.84
CA GLU A 71 10.54 -9.88 -5.68
C GLU A 71 9.24 -9.33 -6.27
N ILE A 72 9.12 -8.01 -6.33
CA ILE A 72 7.97 -7.33 -6.96
C ILE A 72 8.11 -7.51 -8.47
N ILE A 73 7.15 -8.19 -9.09
CA ILE A 73 7.09 -8.38 -10.54
C ILE A 73 6.07 -7.47 -11.20
N GLN A 74 5.10 -6.98 -10.43
CA GLN A 74 4.11 -6.01 -10.88
C GLN A 74 3.61 -5.19 -9.70
N GLU A 75 3.44 -3.88 -9.91
CA GLU A 75 2.79 -2.99 -8.96
C GLU A 75 2.01 -1.90 -9.68
N PHE A 76 0.94 -1.45 -9.07
CA PHE A 76 0.21 -0.28 -9.53
C PHE A 76 -0.64 0.34 -8.43
N VAL A 77 -0.90 1.63 -8.57
CA VAL A 77 -1.77 2.42 -7.71
C VAL A 77 -2.86 3.07 -8.54
N GLN A 78 -4.05 3.16 -7.99
CA GLN A 78 -5.19 3.86 -8.60
C GLN A 78 -6.08 4.50 -7.54
N PRO A 79 -6.86 5.52 -7.87
CA PRO A 79 -7.89 6.02 -6.97
C PRO A 79 -8.89 4.91 -6.61
N THR A 80 -9.37 4.89 -5.35
CA THR A 80 -10.43 3.96 -4.94
C THR A 80 -11.80 4.37 -5.53
N GLY A 81 -11.97 5.64 -5.92
CA GLY A 81 -13.21 6.12 -6.49
C GLY A 81 -14.39 6.03 -5.49
N TRP A 82 -15.57 5.81 -6.03
CA TRP A 82 -16.81 5.75 -5.25
C TRP A 82 -17.06 4.36 -4.64
N SER A 83 -16.70 3.31 -5.34
CA SER A 83 -17.05 1.92 -5.01
C SER A 83 -15.80 1.05 -4.91
N SER A 84 -15.59 0.41 -3.76
CA SER A 84 -14.52 -0.59 -3.61
C SER A 84 -14.75 -1.84 -4.46
N VAL A 85 -16.00 -2.14 -4.81
CA VAL A 85 -16.34 -3.28 -5.71
C VAL A 85 -15.87 -2.98 -7.13
N ASP A 86 -16.21 -1.78 -7.64
CA ASP A 86 -15.79 -1.37 -8.98
C ASP A 86 -14.27 -1.25 -9.06
N THR A 87 -13.63 -0.73 -8.00
CA THR A 87 -12.17 -0.71 -7.88
C THR A 87 -11.56 -2.11 -7.94
N ALA A 88 -12.17 -3.09 -7.27
CA ALA A 88 -11.70 -4.48 -7.32
C ALA A 88 -11.83 -5.06 -8.73
N GLU A 89 -12.92 -4.76 -9.45
CA GLU A 89 -13.11 -5.16 -10.85
C GLU A 89 -12.04 -4.55 -11.76
N GLU A 90 -11.77 -3.24 -11.63
CA GLU A 90 -10.72 -2.56 -12.39
C GLU A 90 -9.33 -3.15 -12.11
N ILE A 91 -9.03 -3.51 -10.84
CA ILE A 91 -7.78 -4.19 -10.47
C ILE A 91 -7.67 -5.54 -11.20
N LEU A 92 -8.76 -6.32 -11.23
CA LEU A 92 -8.78 -7.60 -11.93
C LEU A 92 -8.48 -7.44 -13.43
N GLN A 93 -9.05 -6.41 -14.06
CA GLN A 93 -8.78 -6.10 -15.47
C GLN A 93 -7.32 -5.68 -15.68
N LYS A 94 -6.75 -4.86 -14.80
CA LYS A 94 -5.34 -4.46 -14.88
C LYS A 94 -4.39 -5.64 -14.72
N LEU A 95 -4.65 -6.54 -13.79
CA LEU A 95 -3.89 -7.79 -13.63
C LEU A 95 -3.92 -8.61 -14.92
N LYS A 96 -5.11 -8.75 -15.53
CA LYS A 96 -5.27 -9.46 -16.79
C LYS A 96 -4.50 -8.79 -17.95
N LEU A 97 -4.53 -7.46 -18.04
CA LEU A 97 -3.76 -6.70 -19.04
C LEU A 97 -2.25 -6.84 -18.82
N ALA A 98 -1.80 -7.00 -17.57
CA ALA A 98 -0.41 -7.29 -17.22
C ALA A 98 -0.01 -8.76 -17.46
N GLY A 99 -0.90 -9.59 -18.03
CA GLY A 99 -0.64 -10.99 -18.32
C GLY A 99 -0.85 -11.92 -17.13
N ILE A 100 -1.50 -11.46 -16.04
CA ILE A 100 -1.78 -12.25 -14.84
C ILE A 100 -3.28 -12.57 -14.82
N ASN A 101 -3.63 -13.77 -15.22
CA ASN A 101 -5.03 -14.22 -15.26
C ASN A 101 -5.32 -15.14 -14.07
N LEU A 102 -6.01 -14.63 -13.05
CA LEU A 102 -6.34 -15.37 -11.82
C LEU A 102 -7.15 -16.64 -12.07
N SER A 103 -7.82 -16.77 -13.23
CA SER A 103 -8.58 -17.96 -13.58
C SER A 103 -7.72 -19.08 -14.14
N ASP A 104 -6.61 -18.74 -14.77
CA ASP A 104 -5.79 -19.68 -15.57
C ASP A 104 -4.38 -19.83 -14.97
N ASP A 105 -3.86 -18.80 -14.31
CA ASP A 105 -2.51 -18.82 -13.74
C ASP A 105 -2.53 -19.29 -12.28
N PRO A 106 -1.50 -20.05 -11.84
CA PRO A 106 -1.30 -20.35 -10.45
C PRO A 106 -1.13 -19.05 -9.66
N SER A 107 -2.08 -18.71 -8.83
CA SER A 107 -2.07 -17.47 -8.10
C SER A 107 -2.74 -17.62 -6.73
N CYS A 108 -2.28 -16.84 -5.76
CA CYS A 108 -2.93 -16.68 -4.47
C CYS A 108 -3.09 -15.18 -4.20
N CYS A 109 -4.30 -14.75 -3.89
CA CYS A 109 -4.66 -13.35 -3.72
C CYS A 109 -5.15 -13.06 -2.30
N VAL A 110 -4.53 -12.08 -1.64
CA VAL A 110 -4.96 -11.58 -0.33
C VAL A 110 -5.35 -10.12 -0.45
N ALA A 111 -6.52 -9.78 0.08
CA ALA A 111 -7.00 -8.41 0.16
C ALA A 111 -6.83 -7.83 1.57
N THR A 112 -6.50 -6.55 1.63
CA THR A 112 -6.40 -5.74 2.86
C THR A 112 -6.96 -4.34 2.65
N GLY A 113 -6.86 -3.48 3.65
CA GLY A 113 -7.39 -2.13 3.63
C GLY A 113 -8.87 -2.06 3.97
N TYR A 114 -9.43 -0.86 3.84
CA TYR A 114 -10.84 -0.58 4.12
C TYR A 114 -11.77 -1.41 3.25
N GLY A 115 -11.48 -1.50 1.94
CA GLY A 115 -12.27 -2.22 0.95
C GLY A 115 -11.97 -3.72 0.83
N ARG A 116 -11.20 -4.33 1.74
CA ARG A 116 -10.77 -5.75 1.63
C ARG A 116 -11.89 -6.78 1.45
N ILE A 117 -13.07 -6.49 1.99
CA ILE A 117 -14.24 -7.38 1.87
C ILE A 117 -14.92 -7.29 0.50
N SER A 118 -14.60 -6.26 -0.28
CA SER A 118 -15.17 -6.00 -1.60
C SER A 118 -14.37 -6.63 -2.74
N VAL A 119 -13.39 -7.50 -2.45
CA VAL A 119 -12.56 -8.19 -3.43
C VAL A 119 -13.03 -9.66 -3.54
N PRO A 120 -13.98 -9.98 -4.44
CA PRO A 120 -14.64 -11.30 -4.44
C PRO A 120 -13.73 -12.44 -4.91
N TYR A 121 -12.62 -12.12 -5.56
CA TYR A 121 -11.64 -13.07 -6.07
C TYR A 121 -10.43 -13.24 -5.14
N ALA A 122 -10.40 -12.58 -3.98
CA ALA A 122 -9.36 -12.79 -2.98
C ALA A 122 -9.60 -14.12 -2.25
N ASP A 123 -8.54 -14.89 -2.07
CA ASP A 123 -8.58 -16.15 -1.31
C ASP A 123 -8.75 -15.90 0.19
N LYS A 124 -8.28 -14.72 0.66
CA LYS A 124 -8.40 -14.31 2.06
C LYS A 124 -8.38 -12.79 2.21
N ALA A 125 -9.12 -12.29 3.19
CA ALA A 125 -9.00 -10.92 3.68
C ALA A 125 -8.17 -10.91 4.99
N VAL A 126 -7.18 -10.02 5.07
CA VAL A 126 -6.29 -9.84 6.24
C VAL A 126 -6.39 -8.41 6.72
N THR A 127 -6.22 -8.19 8.02
CA THR A 127 -6.29 -6.85 8.60
C THR A 127 -5.16 -5.96 8.11
N GLU A 128 -5.48 -4.69 7.93
CA GLU A 128 -4.55 -3.68 7.44
C GLU A 128 -3.30 -3.55 8.32
N ILE A 129 -3.48 -3.52 9.64
CA ILE A 129 -2.38 -3.45 10.61
C ILE A 129 -1.38 -4.61 10.40
N THR A 130 -1.88 -5.84 10.26
CA THR A 130 -1.03 -7.01 10.03
C THR A 130 -0.28 -6.92 8.70
N CYS A 131 -0.94 -6.48 7.64
CA CYS A 131 -0.30 -6.34 6.33
C CYS A 131 0.74 -5.22 6.32
N HIS A 132 0.45 -4.04 6.89
CA HIS A 132 1.44 -2.96 7.00
C HIS A 132 2.67 -3.40 7.79
N ALA A 133 2.50 -4.12 8.89
CA ALA A 133 3.62 -4.64 9.68
C ALA A 133 4.49 -5.62 8.86
N LEU A 134 3.88 -6.60 8.20
CA LEU A 134 4.61 -7.57 7.37
C LEU A 134 5.34 -6.90 6.21
N GLY A 135 4.68 -5.95 5.54
CA GLY A 135 5.28 -5.20 4.44
C GLY A 135 6.44 -4.32 4.89
N ALA A 136 6.30 -3.62 6.02
CA ALA A 136 7.35 -2.79 6.58
C ALA A 136 8.59 -3.62 6.99
N VAL A 137 8.39 -4.73 7.69
CA VAL A 137 9.50 -5.64 8.06
C VAL A 137 10.24 -6.13 6.81
N HIS A 138 9.51 -6.46 5.75
CA HIS A 138 10.11 -6.89 4.49
C HIS A 138 10.89 -5.77 3.79
N LEU A 139 10.31 -4.57 3.69
CA LEU A 139 10.91 -3.43 2.99
C LEU A 139 12.17 -2.91 3.69
N PHE A 140 12.12 -2.82 5.00
CA PHE A 140 13.23 -2.21 5.78
C PHE A 140 14.20 -3.25 6.34
N HIS A 141 13.95 -4.55 6.17
CA HIS A 141 14.79 -5.66 6.62
C HIS A 141 15.13 -5.59 8.12
N GLN A 142 14.21 -5.08 8.93
CA GLN A 142 14.36 -4.95 10.37
C GLN A 142 13.17 -5.59 11.10
N PRO A 143 13.39 -6.46 12.10
CA PRO A 143 12.31 -7.09 12.85
C PRO A 143 11.67 -6.16 13.89
N ASP A 144 12.37 -5.10 14.29
CA ASP A 144 11.94 -4.16 15.31
C ASP A 144 11.79 -2.77 14.68
N LEU A 145 10.54 -2.34 14.47
CA LEU A 145 10.18 -1.10 13.77
C LEU A 145 9.01 -0.41 14.46
N THR A 146 8.95 0.89 14.30
CA THR A 146 7.73 1.68 14.54
C THR A 146 7.29 2.32 13.24
N VAL A 147 6.24 1.77 12.65
CA VAL A 147 5.65 2.27 11.40
C VAL A 147 4.80 3.50 11.71
N ILE A 148 5.05 4.57 10.98
CA ILE A 148 4.19 5.75 10.89
C ILE A 148 3.54 5.68 9.50
N ASP A 149 2.29 5.25 9.43
CA ASP A 149 1.53 5.20 8.19
C ASP A 149 0.58 6.38 8.13
N ILE A 150 0.81 7.29 7.19
CA ILE A 150 -0.08 8.43 6.96
C ILE A 150 -0.91 8.14 5.72
N GLY A 151 -2.12 7.65 5.96
CA GLY A 151 -3.11 7.34 4.94
C GLY A 151 -3.89 8.56 4.47
N GLY A 152 -4.81 8.32 3.53
CA GLY A 152 -5.71 9.37 3.03
C GLY A 152 -6.67 9.90 4.10
N GLN A 153 -7.33 9.01 4.85
CA GLN A 153 -8.32 9.40 5.88
C GLN A 153 -7.96 8.94 7.29
N ASP A 154 -6.89 8.22 7.45
CA ASP A 154 -6.43 7.70 8.73
C ASP A 154 -4.92 7.85 8.91
N THR A 155 -4.46 7.66 10.12
CA THR A 155 -3.04 7.60 10.46
C THR A 155 -2.84 6.48 11.47
N LYS A 156 -1.85 5.63 11.22
CA LYS A 156 -1.54 4.49 12.07
C LYS A 156 -0.11 4.60 12.58
N ILE A 157 0.06 4.30 13.86
CA ILE A 157 1.36 4.05 14.48
C ILE A 157 1.36 2.60 14.87
N ILE A 158 2.26 1.79 14.31
CA ILE A 158 2.32 0.35 14.54
C ILE A 158 3.69 0.00 15.10
N GLN A 159 3.73 -0.46 16.34
CA GLN A 159 4.94 -0.95 16.98
C GLN A 159 5.12 -2.44 16.65
N ILE A 160 6.27 -2.78 16.09
CA ILE A 160 6.64 -4.13 15.68
C ILE A 160 7.83 -4.56 16.52
N GLU A 161 7.75 -5.75 17.10
CA GLU A 161 8.82 -6.39 17.87
C GLU A 161 8.99 -7.83 17.40
N GLN A 162 10.21 -8.22 17.09
CA GLN A 162 10.55 -9.55 16.55
C GLN A 162 9.72 -9.93 15.29
N GLY A 163 9.35 -8.94 14.48
CA GLY A 163 8.56 -9.15 13.27
C GLY A 163 7.05 -9.27 13.49
N PHE A 164 6.55 -9.08 14.72
CA PHE A 164 5.13 -9.16 15.06
C PHE A 164 4.62 -7.83 15.59
N VAL A 165 3.34 -7.54 15.30
CA VAL A 165 2.66 -6.37 15.87
C VAL A 165 2.59 -6.54 17.40
N LYS A 166 3.23 -5.63 18.13
CA LYS A 166 3.19 -5.55 19.57
C LYS A 166 2.04 -4.69 20.06
N ASP A 167 1.90 -3.50 19.47
CA ASP A 167 0.87 -2.51 19.80
C ASP A 167 0.60 -1.61 18.61
N PHE A 168 -0.54 -0.94 18.58
CA PHE A 168 -0.85 0.06 17.54
C PHE A 168 -1.83 1.12 18.03
N ILE A 169 -1.72 2.31 17.48
CA ILE A 169 -2.69 3.39 17.61
C ILE A 169 -3.16 3.77 16.21
N MET A 170 -4.47 3.93 16.05
CA MET A 170 -5.06 4.38 14.80
C MET A 170 -5.96 5.61 15.04
N ASN A 171 -5.83 6.61 14.18
CA ASN A 171 -6.74 7.73 14.08
C ASN A 171 -7.54 7.59 12.78
N ASP A 172 -8.73 7.03 12.86
CA ASP A 172 -9.65 6.78 11.75
C ASP A 172 -10.92 7.64 11.80
N LYS A 173 -11.05 8.49 12.81
CA LYS A 173 -12.26 9.29 13.07
C LYS A 173 -12.09 10.78 12.88
N CYS A 174 -10.85 11.23 12.69
CA CYS A 174 -10.52 12.65 12.55
C CYS A 174 -9.52 12.85 11.44
N ALA A 175 -9.85 13.66 10.45
CA ALA A 175 -8.97 13.96 9.33
C ALA A 175 -7.67 14.69 9.74
N ALA A 176 -7.64 15.35 10.89
CA ALA A 176 -6.43 16.03 11.38
C ALA A 176 -5.27 15.05 11.53
N GLY A 177 -4.15 15.35 10.89
CA GLY A 177 -2.97 14.50 10.86
C GLY A 177 -3.00 13.43 9.76
N THR A 178 -3.87 13.55 8.76
CA THR A 178 -4.01 12.63 7.63
C THR A 178 -3.77 13.36 6.30
N GLY A 179 -3.66 12.61 5.22
CA GLY A 179 -3.54 13.17 3.87
C GLY A 179 -4.73 14.06 3.48
N ARG A 180 -5.95 13.72 3.93
CA ARG A 180 -7.16 14.51 3.66
C ARG A 180 -7.10 15.90 4.27
N PHE A 181 -6.56 16.04 5.47
CA PHE A 181 -6.35 17.35 6.08
C PHE A 181 -5.42 18.21 5.21
N LEU A 182 -4.29 17.64 4.79
CA LEU A 182 -3.31 18.34 3.96
C LEU A 182 -3.88 18.71 2.60
N GLU A 183 -4.70 17.83 2.00
CA GLU A 183 -5.37 18.09 0.72
C GLU A 183 -6.37 19.26 0.82
N VAL A 184 -7.21 19.30 1.87
CA VAL A 184 -8.17 20.38 2.10
C VAL A 184 -7.42 21.71 2.28
N MET A 185 -6.37 21.73 3.09
CA MET A 185 -5.59 22.95 3.34
C MET A 185 -4.82 23.41 2.09
N ALA A 186 -4.28 22.50 1.30
CA ALA A 186 -3.63 22.84 0.03
C ALA A 186 -4.63 23.49 -0.94
N ASN A 187 -5.84 22.93 -1.03
CA ASN A 187 -6.91 23.49 -1.87
C ASN A 187 -7.32 24.91 -1.38
N THR A 188 -7.43 25.12 -0.07
CA THR A 188 -7.72 26.46 0.51
C THR A 188 -6.64 27.48 0.15
N LEU A 189 -5.39 27.03 0.04
CA LEU A 189 -4.25 27.85 -0.42
C LEU A 189 -4.15 27.94 -1.95
N SER A 190 -5.06 27.31 -2.70
CA SER A 190 -4.98 27.18 -4.17
C SER A 190 -3.64 26.58 -4.63
N LEU A 191 -3.23 25.49 -3.98
CA LEU A 191 -2.03 24.71 -4.22
C LEU A 191 -2.36 23.23 -4.36
N ARG A 192 -1.50 22.50 -5.07
CA ARG A 192 -1.45 21.05 -4.95
C ARG A 192 -0.67 20.65 -3.66
N PRO A 193 -0.93 19.50 -3.04
CA PRO A 193 -0.23 19.10 -1.82
C PRO A 193 1.31 19.19 -1.93
N ASN A 194 1.90 18.73 -3.03
CA ASN A 194 3.35 18.80 -3.22
C ASN A 194 3.87 20.25 -3.29
N GLU A 195 3.13 21.15 -3.94
CA GLU A 195 3.49 22.59 -3.98
C GLU A 195 3.42 23.21 -2.59
N MET A 196 2.44 22.80 -1.78
CA MET A 196 2.33 23.25 -0.39
C MET A 196 3.50 22.76 0.45
N PHE A 197 3.99 21.53 0.26
CA PHE A 197 5.15 21.00 1.00
C PHE A 197 6.43 21.76 0.65
N GLU A 198 6.67 22.06 -0.63
CA GLU A 198 7.83 22.84 -1.04
C GLU A 198 7.76 24.27 -0.49
N LEU A 199 6.58 24.88 -0.51
CA LEU A 199 6.38 26.21 0.04
C LEU A 199 6.59 26.23 1.56
N ALA A 200 6.13 25.21 2.27
CA ALA A 200 6.27 25.08 3.72
C ALA A 200 7.74 25.02 4.18
N ARG A 201 8.67 24.57 3.33
CA ARG A 201 10.12 24.61 3.62
C ARG A 201 10.66 26.03 3.82
N LEU A 202 10.01 27.01 3.20
CA LEU A 202 10.42 28.42 3.22
C LEU A 202 9.77 29.21 4.35
N GLY A 203 8.75 28.64 5.00
CA GLY A 203 7.99 29.30 6.05
C GLY A 203 8.50 29.00 7.47
N SER A 204 8.04 29.79 8.42
CA SER A 204 8.35 29.66 9.84
C SER A 204 7.30 30.34 10.72
N ASP A 205 7.42 30.15 12.04
CA ASP A 205 6.85 30.94 13.15
C ASP A 205 5.30 31.05 13.22
N THR A 206 4.58 30.74 12.18
CA THR A 206 3.12 30.73 12.19
C THR A 206 2.60 29.40 12.72
N THR A 207 1.53 29.41 13.49
CA THR A 207 0.90 28.22 14.05
C THR A 207 -0.59 28.20 13.78
N ILE A 208 -1.12 26.99 13.56
CA ILE A 208 -2.54 26.69 13.55
C ILE A 208 -2.85 25.97 14.86
N SER A 209 -3.79 26.53 15.64
CA SER A 209 -4.17 26.03 16.95
C SER A 209 -5.26 24.96 16.87
N SER A 210 -6.12 25.06 15.87
CA SER A 210 -7.28 24.21 15.71
C SER A 210 -6.91 22.81 15.25
N MET A 211 -7.38 21.80 15.99
CA MET A 211 -7.16 20.39 15.66
C MET A 211 -8.23 19.84 14.71
N CYS A 212 -9.40 20.46 14.64
CA CYS A 212 -10.47 20.05 13.73
C CYS A 212 -10.26 20.69 12.35
N THR A 213 -10.37 19.92 11.28
CA THR A 213 -10.15 20.38 9.90
C THR A 213 -11.01 21.60 9.56
N VAL A 214 -12.28 21.63 9.95
CA VAL A 214 -13.19 22.75 9.66
C VAL A 214 -12.73 24.04 10.34
N PHE A 215 -12.34 23.96 11.61
CA PHE A 215 -11.86 25.14 12.33
C PHE A 215 -10.46 25.56 11.86
N ALA A 216 -9.60 24.61 11.53
CA ALA A 216 -8.29 24.90 10.96
C ALA A 216 -8.39 25.61 9.60
N GLU A 217 -9.34 25.21 8.76
CA GLU A 217 -9.62 25.88 7.48
C GLU A 217 -10.05 27.34 7.71
N SER A 218 -10.95 27.58 8.68
CA SER A 218 -11.36 28.94 9.04
C SER A 218 -10.20 29.78 9.59
N GLU A 219 -9.28 29.17 10.35
CA GLU A 219 -8.07 29.82 10.87
C GLU A 219 -7.11 30.17 9.72
N VAL A 220 -6.90 29.27 8.75
CA VAL A 220 -6.12 29.51 7.51
C VAL A 220 -6.70 30.69 6.73
N ILE A 221 -8.03 30.72 6.51
CA ILE A 221 -8.70 31.83 5.82
C ILE A 221 -8.49 33.15 6.59
N GLY A 222 -8.56 33.10 7.92
CA GLY A 222 -8.27 34.25 8.78
C GLY A 222 -6.82 34.76 8.66
N LEU A 223 -5.84 33.88 8.54
CA LEU A 223 -4.44 34.23 8.30
C LEU A 223 -4.24 34.88 6.93
N ILE A 224 -4.87 34.32 5.89
CA ILE A 224 -4.86 34.91 4.54
C ILE A 224 -5.43 36.33 4.58
N GLY A 225 -6.56 36.53 5.27
CA GLY A 225 -7.21 37.84 5.41
C GLY A 225 -6.38 38.88 6.18
N LYS A 226 -5.46 38.42 7.03
CA LYS A 226 -4.49 39.27 7.75
C LYS A 226 -3.22 39.56 6.94
N GLY A 227 -3.07 38.98 5.76
CA GLY A 227 -1.88 39.15 4.92
C GLY A 227 -0.68 38.32 5.37
N GLU A 228 -0.89 37.25 6.14
CA GLU A 228 0.21 36.35 6.50
C GLU A 228 0.86 35.75 5.24
N PRO A 229 2.20 35.68 5.15
CA PRO A 229 2.88 35.06 4.03
C PRO A 229 2.40 33.63 3.78
N LYS A 230 2.21 33.28 2.52
CA LYS A 230 1.65 31.99 2.11
C LYS A 230 2.52 30.82 2.55
N GLU A 231 3.83 30.99 2.51
CA GLU A 231 4.84 30.04 3.01
C GLU A 231 4.71 29.76 4.50
N ASN A 232 4.44 30.77 5.31
CA ASN A 232 4.23 30.61 6.75
C ASN A 232 2.94 29.85 7.05
N ILE A 233 1.87 30.13 6.29
CA ILE A 233 0.61 29.38 6.42
C ILE A 233 0.82 27.92 6.00
N ALA A 234 1.54 27.66 4.90
CA ALA A 234 1.87 26.32 4.45
C ALA A 234 2.69 25.55 5.52
N TYR A 235 3.69 26.22 6.11
CA TYR A 235 4.47 25.69 7.23
C TYR A 235 3.55 25.31 8.41
N ALA A 236 2.68 26.23 8.84
CA ALA A 236 1.77 26.01 9.96
C ALA A 236 0.83 24.81 9.75
N VAL A 237 0.33 24.61 8.51
CA VAL A 237 -0.50 23.47 8.12
C VAL A 237 0.28 22.18 8.28
N VAL A 238 1.46 22.08 7.71
CA VAL A 238 2.29 20.87 7.78
C VAL A 238 2.73 20.59 9.21
N ASP A 239 3.21 21.61 9.95
CA ASP A 239 3.61 21.48 11.36
C ASP A 239 2.46 20.99 12.24
N SER A 240 1.24 21.43 11.99
CA SER A 240 0.03 20.93 12.68
C SER A 240 -0.13 19.41 12.49
N THR A 241 0.07 18.90 11.28
CA THR A 241 0.04 17.46 10.98
C THR A 241 1.18 16.73 11.70
N ILE A 242 2.40 17.24 11.62
CA ILE A 242 3.58 16.66 12.29
C ILE A 242 3.39 16.59 13.80
N ARG A 243 2.88 17.65 14.42
CA ARG A 243 2.56 17.67 15.86
C ARG A 243 1.52 16.63 16.23
N LYS A 244 0.49 16.46 15.40
CA LYS A 244 -0.58 15.46 15.63
C LYS A 244 -0.02 14.05 15.56
N VAL A 245 0.77 13.72 14.55
CA VAL A 245 1.43 12.41 14.40
C VAL A 245 2.39 12.14 15.58
N ALA A 246 3.23 13.10 15.93
CA ALA A 246 4.15 12.96 17.06
C ALA A 246 3.40 12.75 18.39
N ALA A 247 2.25 13.42 18.59
CA ALA A 247 1.41 13.19 19.76
C ALA A 247 0.78 11.78 19.78
N GLN A 248 0.55 11.16 18.64
CA GLN A 248 0.13 9.74 18.59
C GLN A 248 1.30 8.82 18.96
N VAL A 249 2.49 9.06 18.41
CA VAL A 249 3.71 8.31 18.75
C VAL A 249 3.99 8.38 20.26
N SER A 250 3.87 9.56 20.88
CA SER A 250 4.13 9.73 22.32
C SER A 250 3.12 9.01 23.23
N ARG A 251 2.00 8.54 22.71
CA ARG A 251 1.01 7.74 23.44
C ARG A 251 1.30 6.25 23.42
N MET A 252 2.24 5.81 22.57
CA MET A 252 2.69 4.44 22.56
C MET A 252 3.55 4.16 23.79
N ASN A 253 3.43 2.95 24.32
CA ASN A 253 4.19 2.52 25.50
C ASN A 253 5.52 1.85 25.11
N GLY A 254 6.55 2.06 25.92
CA GLY A 254 7.84 1.40 25.77
C GLY A 254 8.84 2.16 24.91
N GLU A 255 10.00 1.55 24.76
CA GLU A 255 11.08 2.10 23.94
C GLU A 255 10.77 1.90 22.45
N MET A 256 10.81 2.99 21.69
CA MET A 256 10.57 2.94 20.25
C MET A 256 11.85 2.57 19.51
N SER A 257 11.74 1.56 18.66
CA SER A 257 12.77 1.15 17.69
C SER A 257 12.93 2.17 16.56
N THR A 258 13.51 1.79 15.44
CA THR A 258 13.63 2.63 14.24
C THR A 258 12.25 3.04 13.73
N PHE A 259 12.07 4.33 13.46
CA PHE A 259 10.86 4.83 12.81
C PHE A 259 10.92 4.68 11.30
N CYS A 260 9.84 4.23 10.69
CA CYS A 260 9.69 4.23 9.24
C CYS A 260 8.36 4.87 8.81
N LEU A 261 8.43 5.68 7.75
CA LEU A 261 7.27 6.34 7.15
C LEU A 261 6.74 5.52 5.99
N THR A 262 5.44 5.20 6.00
CA THR A 262 4.72 4.51 4.94
C THR A 262 3.49 5.32 4.51
N GLY A 263 2.73 4.79 3.55
CA GLY A 263 1.53 5.46 3.06
C GLY A 263 1.80 6.48 1.95
N GLY A 264 0.81 7.32 1.67
CA GLY A 264 0.85 8.24 0.53
C GLY A 264 1.90 9.36 0.61
N LEU A 265 2.42 9.63 1.81
CA LEU A 265 3.42 10.68 2.06
C LEU A 265 4.86 10.15 2.21
N CYS A 266 5.08 8.84 2.01
CA CYS A 266 6.38 8.21 2.23
C CYS A 266 7.52 8.79 1.36
N GLU A 267 7.20 9.33 0.19
CA GLU A 267 8.16 9.95 -0.73
C GLU A 267 8.40 11.44 -0.44
N CYS A 268 7.62 12.06 0.46
CA CYS A 268 7.79 13.47 0.78
C CYS A 268 8.94 13.65 1.78
N GLU A 269 10.09 14.10 1.26
CA GLU A 269 11.30 14.31 2.07
C GLU A 269 11.06 15.32 3.19
N TYR A 270 10.33 16.41 2.90
CA TYR A 270 10.03 17.43 3.92
C TYR A 270 9.23 16.86 5.10
N ILE A 271 8.22 16.04 4.84
CA ILE A 271 7.44 15.36 5.90
C ILE A 271 8.35 14.44 6.72
N ARG A 272 9.21 13.65 6.07
CA ARG A 272 10.16 12.74 6.72
C ARG A 272 11.15 13.49 7.63
N GLU A 273 11.74 14.57 7.13
CA GLU A 273 12.66 15.42 7.89
C GLU A 273 11.97 16.11 9.08
N ALA A 274 10.76 16.67 8.85
CA ALA A 274 9.99 17.33 9.91
C ALA A 274 9.58 16.34 11.01
N LEU A 275 9.19 15.11 10.65
CA LEU A 275 8.93 14.03 11.61
C LEU A 275 10.20 13.66 12.37
N SER A 276 11.33 13.46 11.69
CA SER A 276 12.62 13.13 12.31
C SER A 276 13.03 14.19 13.34
N LYS A 277 12.93 15.46 12.97
CA LYS A 277 13.21 16.59 13.87
C LYS A 277 12.27 16.59 15.07
N LYS A 278 10.98 16.37 14.85
CA LYS A 278 9.96 16.39 15.91
C LYS A 278 10.06 15.25 16.88
N LEU A 279 10.43 14.05 16.39
CA LEU A 279 10.57 12.84 17.19
C LEU A 279 11.96 12.71 17.83
N GLY A 280 12.94 13.53 17.42
CA GLY A 280 14.32 13.45 17.89
C GLY A 280 15.05 12.17 17.47
N LYS A 281 14.53 11.45 16.48
CA LYS A 281 15.09 10.21 15.90
C LYS A 281 14.88 10.23 14.40
N GLU A 282 15.78 9.59 13.66
CA GLU A 282 15.65 9.45 12.23
C GLU A 282 14.38 8.65 11.86
N VAL A 283 13.65 9.15 10.88
CA VAL A 283 12.54 8.47 10.22
C VAL A 283 13.00 8.03 8.85
N ILE A 284 13.13 6.73 8.63
CA ILE A 284 13.50 6.16 7.33
C ILE A 284 12.28 5.99 6.43
N SER A 285 12.49 5.94 5.12
CA SER A 285 11.45 5.62 4.14
C SER A 285 12.06 4.96 2.91
N SER A 286 11.21 4.45 2.02
CA SER A 286 11.57 3.84 0.75
C SER A 286 10.51 4.23 -0.29
N PRO A 287 10.83 4.33 -1.58
CA PRO A 287 9.84 4.52 -2.65
C PRO A 287 8.70 3.50 -2.61
N ASP A 288 9.01 2.24 -2.29
CA ASP A 288 8.03 1.16 -2.21
C ASP A 288 7.21 1.17 -0.91
N ALA A 289 7.54 2.06 0.04
CA ALA A 289 6.85 2.15 1.33
C ALA A 289 5.36 2.54 1.20
N ARG A 290 4.97 3.14 0.08
CA ARG A 290 3.55 3.37 -0.24
C ARG A 290 2.76 2.08 -0.44
N TYR A 291 3.45 1.00 -0.83
CA TYR A 291 2.87 -0.31 -1.09
C TYR A 291 2.95 -1.25 0.12
N ALA A 292 3.41 -0.80 1.29
CA ALA A 292 3.64 -1.65 2.46
C ALA A 292 2.44 -2.55 2.79
N GLY A 293 1.20 -2.02 2.75
CA GLY A 293 -0.02 -2.81 2.95
C GLY A 293 -0.21 -3.90 1.90
N ALA A 294 -0.04 -3.58 0.62
CA ALA A 294 -0.18 -4.52 -0.49
C ALA A 294 0.95 -5.56 -0.50
N ILE A 295 2.20 -5.16 -0.21
CA ILE A 295 3.35 -6.09 -0.06
C ILE A 295 3.06 -7.08 1.07
N GLY A 296 2.61 -6.60 2.23
CA GLY A 296 2.28 -7.46 3.36
C GLY A 296 1.10 -8.40 3.07
N ALA A 297 0.13 -7.97 2.27
CA ALA A 297 -0.95 -8.82 1.78
C ALA A 297 -0.42 -9.92 0.84
N ALA A 298 0.47 -9.58 -0.11
CA ALA A 298 1.12 -10.55 -0.99
C ALA A 298 1.99 -11.54 -0.21
N LEU A 299 2.76 -11.08 0.79
CA LEU A 299 3.51 -11.96 1.72
C LEU A 299 2.58 -12.87 2.54
N SER A 300 1.38 -12.39 2.88
CA SER A 300 0.36 -13.21 3.54
C SER A 300 -0.21 -14.28 2.59
N ALA A 301 -0.32 -13.98 1.30
CA ALA A 301 -0.72 -14.96 0.28
C ALA A 301 0.27 -16.13 0.20
N MET A 302 1.57 -15.88 0.37
CA MET A 302 2.59 -16.95 0.42
C MET A 302 2.42 -17.92 1.60
N LYS A 303 1.70 -17.51 2.65
CA LYS A 303 1.46 -18.33 3.85
C LYS A 303 0.16 -19.14 3.78
N ILE A 304 -0.65 -18.93 2.73
CA ILE A 304 -1.86 -19.71 2.48
C ILE A 304 -1.43 -20.98 1.74
N ARG A 305 -1.05 -21.99 2.49
CA ARG A 305 -0.67 -23.31 1.99
C ARG A 305 -1.61 -24.36 2.53
#